data_de2882a5dabd45bb56fb37c33b749174
#
_entry.id   de2882a5dabd45bb56fb37c33b749174
#
_cell.length_a   1.000
_cell.length_b   1.000
_cell.length_c   1.000
_cell.angle_alpha   90.00
_cell.angle_beta   90.00
_cell.angle_gamma   90.00
#
_symmetry.space_group_name_H-M   'P 1'
#
loop_
_entity.id
_entity.type
_entity.pdbx_description
1 polymer ?
#
loop_
_entity_poly.entity_id
_entity_poly.type
_entity_poly.pdbx_seq_one_letter_code
_entity_poly.pdbx_strand_id
1 'polypeptide(L)'
;MQEPTFLILAALAAQPRHGYGVVQAVEDLSGGEVKLRPGTLYGALDRLAEQGLIQVYREEAVEGRLRRYYRLSDSGAAALLGEVERLRRRAAAAEDELRGRGVVPGLPRTALAGGAA
;
A
#
# COMPACT_ATOMS: atom_id res chain seq x y z
N MET A 1 -4.37 -9.34 -3.18
CA MET A 1 -4.28 -8.38 -2.04
C MET A 1 -5.05 -7.13 -2.39
N GLN A 2 -5.87 -6.67 -1.49
CA GLN A 2 -6.61 -5.42 -1.71
C GLN A 2 -5.71 -4.21 -1.54
N GLU A 3 -6.04 -3.11 -2.19
CA GLU A 3 -5.23 -1.91 -2.20
C GLU A 3 -4.90 -1.36 -0.81
N PRO A 4 -5.86 -1.24 0.14
CA PRO A 4 -5.52 -0.75 1.47
C PRO A 4 -4.50 -1.62 2.19
N THR A 5 -4.61 -2.93 2.08
CA THR A 5 -3.65 -3.87 2.68
C THR A 5 -2.25 -3.69 2.09
N PHE A 6 -2.17 -3.60 0.77
CA PHE A 6 -0.92 -3.34 0.06
C PHE A 6 -0.25 -2.07 0.55
N LEU A 7 -1.02 -0.98 0.66
CA LEU A 7 -0.49 0.30 1.09
C LEU A 7 -0.07 0.32 2.56
N ILE A 8 -0.78 -0.40 3.43
CA ILE A 8 -0.39 -0.53 4.85
C ILE A 8 0.93 -1.27 4.96
N LEU A 9 1.10 -2.38 4.26
CA LEU A 9 2.36 -3.12 4.27
C LEU A 9 3.50 -2.27 3.70
N ALA A 10 3.25 -1.54 2.63
CA ALA A 10 4.23 -0.62 2.04
C ALA A 10 4.62 0.50 3.02
N ALA A 11 3.64 1.04 3.75
CA ALA A 11 3.90 2.07 4.74
C ALA A 11 4.83 1.60 5.86
N LEU A 12 4.77 0.31 6.19
CA LEU A 12 5.59 -0.29 7.25
C LEU A 12 6.92 -0.85 6.73
N ALA A 13 7.13 -0.88 5.42
CA ALA A 13 8.35 -1.44 4.84
C ALA A 13 9.59 -0.61 5.17
N ALA A 14 9.46 0.71 5.23
CA ALA A 14 10.61 1.60 5.46
C ALA A 14 10.99 1.70 6.94
N GLN A 15 9.99 1.71 7.83
CA GLN A 15 10.22 1.91 9.26
C GLN A 15 8.99 1.53 10.07
N PRO A 16 9.15 1.21 11.36
CA PRO A 16 8.00 1.02 12.25
C PRO A 16 7.18 2.31 12.37
N ARG A 17 5.87 2.17 12.50
CA ARG A 17 4.95 3.31 12.65
C ARG A 17 3.82 2.95 13.59
N HIS A 18 3.31 3.95 14.30
CA HIS A 18 2.05 3.83 15.03
C HIS A 18 0.88 4.06 14.06
N GLY A 19 -0.36 3.78 14.51
CA GLY A 19 -1.54 3.83 13.64
C GLY A 19 -1.71 5.12 12.85
N TYR A 20 -1.59 6.27 13.53
CA TYR A 20 -1.72 7.57 12.84
C TYR A 20 -0.62 7.76 11.79
N GLY A 21 0.59 7.31 12.09
CA GLY A 21 1.69 7.35 11.15
C GLY A 21 1.45 6.48 9.92
N VAL A 22 0.78 5.34 10.10
CA VAL A 22 0.36 4.49 8.97
C VAL A 22 -0.66 5.21 8.10
N VAL A 23 -1.66 5.86 8.71
CA VAL A 23 -2.65 6.64 7.97
C VAL A 23 -1.98 7.70 7.09
N GLN A 24 -1.05 8.45 7.67
CA GLN A 24 -0.31 9.49 6.93
C GLN A 24 0.53 8.91 5.80
N ALA A 25 1.24 7.83 6.06
CA ALA A 25 2.07 7.19 5.04
C ALA A 25 1.24 6.63 3.88
N VAL A 26 0.09 6.01 4.19
CA VAL A 26 -0.82 5.50 3.15
C VAL A 26 -1.37 6.63 2.30
N GLU A 27 -1.77 7.74 2.92
CA GLU A 27 -2.22 8.91 2.18
C GLU A 27 -1.13 9.43 1.25
N ASP A 28 0.10 9.55 1.74
CA ASP A 28 1.23 10.02 0.93
C ASP A 28 1.55 9.05 -0.21
N LEU A 29 1.62 7.75 0.08
CA LEU A 29 1.92 6.72 -0.93
C LEU A 29 0.86 6.63 -2.02
N SER A 30 -0.39 6.93 -1.70
CA SER A 30 -1.50 6.90 -2.65
C SER A 30 -1.71 8.23 -3.38
N GLY A 31 -0.85 9.21 -3.17
CA GLY A 31 -1.05 10.53 -3.77
C GLY A 31 -2.29 11.24 -3.24
N GLY A 32 -2.68 10.95 -2.01
CA GLY A 32 -3.87 11.53 -1.36
C GLY A 32 -5.18 10.81 -1.66
N GLU A 33 -5.15 9.76 -2.47
CA GLU A 33 -6.38 9.07 -2.88
C GLU A 33 -6.95 8.13 -1.83
N VAL A 34 -6.10 7.56 -0.97
CA VAL A 34 -6.54 6.62 0.06
C VAL A 34 -6.38 7.25 1.44
N LYS A 35 -7.52 7.49 2.09
CA LYS A 35 -7.60 8.04 3.44
C LYS A 35 -8.27 7.00 4.33
N LEU A 36 -7.47 6.34 5.17
CA LEU A 36 -7.99 5.29 6.05
C LEU A 36 -8.69 5.89 7.26
N ARG A 37 -9.86 5.36 7.57
CA ARG A 37 -10.57 5.67 8.80
C ARG A 37 -10.01 4.83 9.94
N PRO A 38 -10.01 5.33 11.18
CA PRO A 38 -9.44 4.57 12.32
C PRO A 38 -9.97 3.15 12.47
N GLY A 39 -11.28 2.95 12.36
CA GLY A 39 -11.86 1.61 12.48
C GLY A 39 -11.35 0.65 11.40
N THR A 40 -11.29 1.10 10.17
CA THR A 40 -10.76 0.31 9.05
C THR A 40 -9.28 0.00 9.26
N LEU A 41 -8.51 0.99 9.69
CA LEU A 41 -7.08 0.83 9.95
C LEU A 41 -6.84 -0.21 11.05
N TYR A 42 -7.45 -0.05 12.22
CA TYR A 42 -7.18 -0.94 13.34
C TYR A 42 -7.67 -2.36 13.09
N GLY A 43 -8.79 -2.52 12.38
CA GLY A 43 -9.25 -3.84 11.93
C GLY A 43 -8.24 -4.50 10.99
N ALA A 44 -7.67 -3.74 10.09
CA ALA A 44 -6.64 -4.25 9.17
C ALA A 44 -5.34 -4.60 9.91
N LEU A 45 -4.90 -3.75 10.84
CA LEU A 45 -3.70 -4.02 11.63
C LEU A 45 -3.85 -5.29 12.47
N ASP A 46 -5.01 -5.47 13.11
CA ASP A 46 -5.28 -6.68 13.89
C ASP A 46 -5.23 -7.93 13.01
N ARG A 47 -5.87 -7.89 11.87
CA ARG A 47 -5.90 -9.00 10.92
C ARG A 47 -4.50 -9.33 10.40
N LEU A 48 -3.73 -8.31 10.03
CA LEU A 48 -2.38 -8.50 9.52
C LEU A 48 -1.43 -9.05 10.59
N ALA A 49 -1.61 -8.62 11.85
CA ALA A 49 -0.85 -9.16 12.97
C ALA A 49 -1.19 -10.64 13.20
N GLU A 50 -2.47 -11.02 13.13
CA GLU A 50 -2.88 -12.41 13.24
C GLU A 50 -2.30 -13.27 12.12
N GLN A 51 -2.20 -12.72 10.93
CA GLN A 51 -1.59 -13.41 9.78
C GLN A 51 -0.06 -13.46 9.85
N GLY A 52 0.54 -12.81 10.84
CA GLY A 52 1.99 -12.80 10.99
C GLY A 52 2.72 -11.89 9.99
N LEU A 53 2.01 -11.02 9.30
CA LEU A 53 2.62 -10.13 8.30
C LEU A 53 3.18 -8.85 8.91
N ILE A 54 2.67 -8.47 10.08
CA ILE A 54 3.20 -7.37 10.87
C ILE A 54 3.32 -7.81 12.33
N GLN A 55 4.10 -7.07 13.12
CA GLN A 55 4.32 -7.36 14.53
C GLN A 55 4.23 -6.06 15.31
N VAL A 56 3.82 -6.15 16.57
CA VAL A 56 3.97 -5.02 17.49
C VAL A 56 5.46 -4.87 17.79
N TYR A 57 6.01 -3.74 17.44
CA TYR A 57 7.42 -3.44 17.62
C TYR A 57 7.70 -2.92 19.02
N ARG A 58 6.90 -1.97 19.48
CA ARG A 58 6.98 -1.41 20.83
C ARG A 58 5.69 -0.71 21.20
N GLU A 59 5.54 -0.43 22.48
CA GLU A 59 4.44 0.36 23.02
C GLU A 59 5.02 1.49 23.83
N GLU A 60 4.37 2.65 23.82
CA GLU A 60 4.76 3.76 24.66
C GLU A 60 3.51 4.50 25.16
N ALA A 61 3.62 5.10 26.33
CA ALA A 61 2.57 5.95 26.88
C ALA A 61 2.79 7.38 26.39
N VAL A 62 1.79 7.94 25.72
CA VAL A 62 1.79 9.32 25.24
C VAL A 62 0.52 9.98 25.72
N GLU A 63 0.64 11.01 26.55
CA GLU A 63 -0.51 11.75 27.11
C GLU A 63 -1.57 10.83 27.73
N GLY A 64 -1.13 9.85 28.50
CA GLY A 64 -2.02 8.91 29.20
C GLY A 64 -2.63 7.83 28.31
N ARG A 65 -2.27 7.78 27.04
CA ARG A 65 -2.74 6.75 26.10
C ARG A 65 -1.62 5.84 25.69
N LEU A 66 -1.95 4.55 25.50
CA LEU A 66 -1.00 3.58 25.00
C LEU A 66 -0.92 3.69 23.48
N ARG A 67 0.29 3.93 22.98
CA ARG A 67 0.56 4.01 21.53
C ARG A 67 1.36 2.78 21.12
N ARG A 68 0.83 2.00 20.17
CA ARG A 68 1.52 0.85 19.61
C ARG A 68 2.18 1.21 18.30
N TYR A 69 3.42 0.75 18.17
CA TYR A 69 4.17 0.83 16.93
C TYR A 69 4.21 -0.55 16.30
N TYR A 70 3.95 -0.62 15.02
CA TYR A 70 3.97 -1.86 14.24
C TYR A 70 5.16 -1.84 13.30
N ARG A 71 5.67 -3.02 12.98
CA ARG A 71 6.70 -3.20 11.96
C ARG A 71 6.32 -4.34 11.03
N LEU A 72 6.86 -4.29 9.82
CA LEU A 72 6.70 -5.37 8.86
C LEU A 72 7.54 -6.56 9.32
N SER A 73 6.96 -7.77 9.30
CA SER A 73 7.70 -9.00 9.56
C SER A 73 8.41 -9.45 8.27
N ASP A 74 9.31 -10.44 8.39
CA ASP A 74 9.94 -11.04 7.22
C ASP A 74 8.88 -11.67 6.30
N SER A 75 7.88 -12.32 6.88
CA SER A 75 6.76 -12.86 6.11
C SER A 75 5.97 -11.76 5.41
N GLY A 76 5.77 -10.63 6.09
CA GLY A 76 5.10 -9.47 5.51
C GLY A 76 5.89 -8.87 4.36
N ALA A 77 7.21 -8.78 4.50
CA ALA A 77 8.08 -8.30 3.43
C ALA A 77 8.01 -9.22 2.21
N ALA A 78 8.03 -10.54 2.43
CA ALA A 78 7.92 -11.51 1.34
C ALA A 78 6.56 -11.41 0.64
N ALA A 79 5.48 -11.27 1.42
CA ALA A 79 4.12 -11.12 0.86
C ALA A 79 3.99 -9.83 0.05
N LEU A 80 4.54 -8.74 0.56
CA LEU A 80 4.54 -7.46 -0.15
C LEU A 80 5.32 -7.56 -1.47
N LEU A 81 6.51 -8.16 -1.45
CA LEU A 81 7.32 -8.33 -2.65
C LEU A 81 6.58 -9.18 -3.70
N GLY A 82 5.95 -10.26 -3.27
CA GLY A 82 5.15 -11.11 -4.17
C GLY A 82 4.03 -10.32 -4.83
N GLU A 83 3.39 -9.43 -4.08
CA GLU A 83 2.33 -8.59 -4.63
C GLU A 83 2.88 -7.54 -5.61
N VAL A 84 4.03 -6.94 -5.30
CA VAL A 84 4.70 -6.01 -6.21
C VAL A 84 4.99 -6.71 -7.56
N GLU A 85 5.52 -7.92 -7.51
CA GLU A 85 5.84 -8.68 -8.71
C GLU A 85 4.58 -9.02 -9.51
N ARG A 86 3.51 -9.41 -8.82
CA ARG A 86 2.22 -9.68 -9.45
C ARG A 86 1.67 -8.45 -10.16
N LEU A 87 1.69 -7.30 -9.50
CA LEU A 87 1.21 -6.04 -10.07
C LEU A 87 2.05 -5.60 -11.26
N ARG A 88 3.37 -5.80 -11.20
CA ARG A 88 4.27 -5.51 -12.33
C ARG A 88 3.92 -6.36 -13.55
N ARG A 89 3.67 -7.65 -13.34
CA ARG A 89 3.27 -8.54 -14.44
C ARG A 89 1.94 -8.11 -15.06
N ARG A 90 0.97 -7.74 -14.23
CA ARG A 90 -0.34 -7.24 -14.70
C ARG A 90 -0.19 -5.95 -15.48
N ALA A 91 0.62 -5.02 -14.97
CA ALA A 91 0.89 -3.77 -15.66
C ALA A 91 1.55 -4.02 -17.03
N ALA A 92 2.56 -4.89 -17.07
CA ALA A 92 3.25 -5.23 -18.31
C ALA A 92 2.30 -5.86 -19.35
N ALA A 93 1.41 -6.77 -18.91
CA ALA A 93 0.43 -7.37 -19.79
C ALA A 93 -0.51 -6.33 -20.39
N ALA A 94 -0.99 -5.40 -19.56
CA ALA A 94 -1.86 -4.33 -20.04
C ALA A 94 -1.12 -3.39 -21.01
N GLU A 95 0.13 -3.08 -20.71
CA GLU A 95 0.95 -2.26 -21.60
C GLU A 95 1.14 -2.91 -22.99
N ASP A 96 1.36 -4.23 -23.01
CA ASP A 96 1.50 -4.98 -24.25
C ASP A 96 0.20 -4.88 -25.09
N GLU A 97 -0.96 -5.01 -24.46
CA GLU A 97 -2.24 -4.84 -25.15
C GLU A 97 -2.41 -3.43 -25.71
N LEU A 98 -2.00 -2.43 -24.93
CA LEU A 98 -2.07 -1.03 -25.36
C LEU A 98 -1.15 -0.76 -26.54
N ARG A 99 0.04 -1.36 -26.58
CA ARG A 99 0.96 -1.25 -27.72
C ARG A 99 0.33 -1.84 -28.97
N GLY A 100 -0.34 -2.97 -28.85
CA GLY A 100 -1.08 -3.57 -29.98
C GLY A 100 -2.16 -2.66 -30.54
N ARG A 101 -2.69 -1.77 -29.73
CA ARG A 101 -3.67 -0.77 -30.13
C ARG A 101 -3.03 0.55 -30.65
N GLY A 102 -1.69 0.67 -30.57
CA GLY A 102 -0.98 1.88 -30.97
C GLY A 102 -0.73 2.87 -29.85
N VAL A 103 -1.00 2.46 -28.59
CA VAL A 103 -0.75 3.30 -27.41
C VAL A 103 0.61 2.94 -26.83
N VAL A 104 1.45 3.96 -26.60
CA VAL A 104 2.79 3.76 -26.02
C VAL A 104 2.77 4.19 -24.56
N PRO A 105 3.26 3.34 -23.62
CA PRO A 105 3.37 3.72 -22.21
C PRO A 105 4.19 5.00 -22.02
N GLY A 106 3.77 5.83 -21.08
CA GLY A 106 4.42 7.08 -20.78
C GLY A 106 3.91 8.29 -21.55
N LEU A 107 2.97 8.11 -22.49
CA LEU A 107 2.33 9.23 -23.16
C LEU A 107 1.41 9.99 -22.21
N PRO A 108 1.32 11.32 -22.35
CA PRO A 108 0.37 12.10 -21.56
C PRO A 108 -1.08 11.65 -21.81
N ARG A 109 -1.92 11.73 -20.79
CA ARG A 109 -3.35 11.39 -20.91
C ARG A 109 -4.06 12.23 -21.95
N THR A 110 -3.67 13.47 -22.12
CA THR A 110 -4.23 14.38 -23.12
C THR A 110 -4.03 13.85 -24.54
N ALA A 111 -2.90 13.22 -24.83
CA ALA A 111 -2.63 12.60 -26.11
C ALA A 111 -3.55 11.39 -26.35
N LEU A 112 -3.89 10.63 -25.31
CA LEU A 112 -4.80 9.49 -25.40
C LEU A 112 -6.25 9.93 -25.61
N ALA A 113 -6.68 11.01 -24.96
CA ALA A 113 -8.03 11.56 -25.10
C ALA A 113 -8.30 12.02 -26.55
N GLY A 114 -7.32 12.58 -27.22
CA GLY A 114 -7.44 13.00 -28.60
C GLY A 114 -7.58 11.84 -29.59
N GLY A 115 -7.11 10.65 -29.22
CA GLY A 115 -7.22 9.46 -30.07
C GLY A 115 -8.48 8.63 -29.87
N ALA A 116 -9.33 9.00 -28.94
CA ALA A 116 -10.51 8.22 -28.55
C ALA A 116 -11.72 8.46 -29.45
N ALA A 117 -11.65 9.38 -30.36
CA ALA A 117 -12.77 9.75 -31.25
C ALA A 117 -13.03 8.69 -32.34
#